data_9a0dc15e3274a1cbaafde1b4701694e3
#
_entry.id   9a0dc15e3274a1cbaafde1b4701694e3
#
_cell.length_a   1.000
_cell.length_b   1.000
_cell.length_c   1.000
_cell.angle_alpha   90.00
_cell.angle_beta   90.00
_cell.angle_gamma   90.00
#
_symmetry.space_group_name_H-M   'P 1'
#
loop_
_entity.id
_entity.type
_entity.pdbx_description
1 polymer ?
#
loop_
_entity_poly.entity_id
_entity_poly.type
_entity_poly.pdbx_seq_one_letter_code
_entity_poly.pdbx_strand_id
1 'polypeptide(L)'
;RGENYSANVTYFDVDWDGIIIQVTPGCGWRYNFNGGKAETSGWEVDFTYAINDELSVDFAGSSMTAETSIDITSLGASAGDRLPNTVESQWNLGLVYDTTIFSYPSYARLDVNYYGDSFNTFAENPASSSPDYTKLNFNLGVDLNDNSKLQISIDNLTDERTEAYIYAVDDTSWRPRNWMQWIPPRTVSLKYTFDF
;
A
#
# COMPACT_ATOMS: atom_id res chain seq x y z
N ARG A 1 -23.59 6.40 -10.15
CA ARG A 1 -24.13 6.62 -8.80
C ARG A 1 -25.58 6.19 -8.77
N GLY A 2 -26.00 5.49 -7.72
CA GLY A 2 -27.36 5.14 -7.39
C GLY A 2 -27.71 5.62 -5.98
N GLU A 3 -28.94 5.34 -5.52
CA GLU A 3 -29.35 5.72 -4.16
C GLU A 3 -28.49 5.05 -3.08
N ASN A 4 -28.07 3.80 -3.30
CA ASN A 4 -27.36 2.97 -2.31
C ASN A 4 -25.90 2.68 -2.70
N TYR A 5 -25.41 3.16 -3.84
CA TYR A 5 -24.03 2.87 -4.26
C TYR A 5 -23.36 4.02 -5.00
N SER A 6 -22.05 4.01 -4.89
CA SER A 6 -21.16 4.83 -5.72
C SER A 6 -20.06 3.94 -6.28
N ALA A 7 -19.74 4.11 -7.55
CA ALA A 7 -18.66 3.40 -8.20
C ALA A 7 -17.91 4.35 -9.12
N ASN A 8 -16.58 4.28 -9.08
CA ASN A 8 -15.69 4.93 -10.03
C ASN A 8 -14.71 3.87 -10.53
N VAL A 9 -14.45 3.89 -11.83
CA VAL A 9 -13.45 3.05 -12.47
C VAL A 9 -12.65 3.96 -13.38
N THR A 10 -11.33 3.95 -13.22
CA THR A 10 -10.41 4.74 -13.99
C THR A 10 -9.39 3.83 -14.65
N TYR A 11 -9.17 3.98 -15.94
CA TYR A 11 -8.02 3.45 -16.63
C TYR A 11 -7.01 4.58 -16.84
N PHE A 12 -5.75 4.30 -16.60
CA PHE A 12 -4.66 5.23 -16.86
C PHE A 12 -3.57 4.57 -17.72
N ASP A 13 -2.90 5.39 -18.48
CA ASP A 13 -1.76 5.02 -19.34
C ASP A 13 -0.80 6.20 -19.34
N VAL A 14 0.45 5.95 -18.95
CA VAL A 14 1.46 6.98 -18.76
C VAL A 14 2.78 6.56 -19.38
N ASP A 15 3.23 7.32 -20.35
CA ASP A 15 4.58 7.24 -20.90
C ASP A 15 5.49 8.23 -20.19
N TRP A 16 6.61 7.77 -19.69
CA TRP A 16 7.59 8.61 -19.01
C TRP A 16 8.93 8.60 -19.76
N ASP A 17 9.20 9.67 -20.47
CA ASP A 17 10.49 9.92 -21.12
C ASP A 17 11.49 10.57 -20.15
N GLY A 18 12.71 10.04 -20.09
CA GLY A 18 13.79 10.60 -19.29
C GLY A 18 13.61 10.36 -17.79
N ILE A 19 13.29 9.12 -17.39
CA ILE A 19 13.26 8.76 -15.97
C ILE A 19 14.60 9.08 -15.32
N ILE A 20 14.53 9.60 -14.09
CA ILE A 20 15.73 9.91 -13.31
C ILE A 20 16.33 8.63 -12.77
N ILE A 21 17.54 8.32 -13.20
CA ILE A 21 18.28 7.14 -12.78
C ILE A 21 19.44 7.56 -11.89
N GLN A 22 19.60 6.89 -10.75
CA GLN A 22 20.76 7.05 -9.89
C GLN A 22 21.80 5.97 -10.20
N VAL A 23 23.02 6.38 -10.48
CA VAL A 23 24.15 5.47 -10.71
C VAL A 23 25.23 5.70 -9.67
N THR A 24 25.81 4.61 -9.20
CA THR A 24 26.98 4.64 -8.31
C THR A 24 28.16 3.98 -9.03
N PRO A 25 29.02 4.75 -9.72
CA PRO A 25 30.24 4.19 -10.32
C PRO A 25 31.19 3.65 -9.24
N GLY A 26 32.13 2.81 -9.65
CA GLY A 26 33.08 2.19 -8.74
C GLY A 26 33.95 3.14 -7.89
N CYS A 27 33.92 4.45 -8.16
CA CYS A 27 34.56 5.48 -7.33
C CYS A 27 33.70 5.91 -6.12
N GLY A 28 32.48 5.36 -5.95
CA GLY A 28 31.61 5.62 -4.80
C GLY A 28 30.76 6.91 -4.88
N TRP A 29 30.92 7.72 -5.93
CA TRP A 29 30.07 8.90 -6.13
C TRP A 29 28.73 8.51 -6.72
N ARG A 30 27.65 9.12 -6.21
CA ARG A 30 26.30 8.95 -6.73
C ARG A 30 25.93 10.15 -7.58
N TYR A 31 25.40 9.91 -8.76
CA TYR A 31 24.81 10.96 -9.57
C TYR A 31 23.52 10.52 -10.24
N ASN A 32 22.65 11.46 -10.50
CA ASN A 32 21.39 11.24 -11.19
C ASN A 32 21.51 11.75 -12.61
N PHE A 33 20.91 11.03 -13.55
CA PHE A 33 20.78 11.47 -14.94
C PHE A 33 19.45 11.01 -15.53
N ASN A 34 19.00 11.68 -16.58
CA ASN A 34 17.84 11.25 -17.36
C ASN A 34 18.32 10.22 -18.37
N GLY A 35 17.94 8.97 -18.23
CA GLY A 35 18.55 7.93 -19.07
C GLY A 35 17.66 6.74 -19.36
N GLY A 36 16.40 6.81 -19.00
CA GLY A 36 15.47 5.73 -19.23
C GLY A 36 14.13 6.18 -19.77
N LYS A 37 13.32 5.22 -20.18
CA LYS A 37 11.90 5.37 -20.49
C LYS A 37 11.13 4.30 -19.75
N ALA A 38 9.93 4.65 -19.31
CA ALA A 38 9.04 3.72 -18.64
C ALA A 38 7.60 3.92 -19.11
N GLU A 39 6.85 2.86 -19.06
CA GLU A 39 5.42 2.84 -19.32
C GLU A 39 4.70 2.32 -18.07
N THR A 40 3.59 2.95 -17.73
CA THR A 40 2.75 2.50 -16.62
C THR A 40 1.31 2.56 -17.06
N SER A 41 0.61 1.44 -17.00
CA SER A 41 -0.81 1.40 -17.30
C SER A 41 -1.56 0.55 -16.29
N GLY A 42 -2.83 0.88 -16.05
CA GLY A 42 -3.58 0.16 -15.04
C GLY A 42 -4.99 0.65 -14.84
N TRP A 43 -5.60 0.07 -13.82
CA TRP A 43 -6.95 0.35 -13.40
C TRP A 43 -6.99 0.74 -11.93
N GLU A 44 -7.85 1.70 -11.63
CA GLU A 44 -8.25 2.07 -10.28
C GLU A 44 -9.75 1.92 -10.16
N VAL A 45 -10.18 1.35 -9.04
CA VAL A 45 -11.59 1.12 -8.74
C VAL A 45 -11.89 1.60 -7.33
N ASP A 46 -12.91 2.45 -7.20
CA ASP A 46 -13.53 2.82 -5.93
C ASP A 46 -15.00 2.42 -5.97
N PHE A 47 -15.44 1.74 -4.93
CA PHE A 47 -16.82 1.27 -4.82
C PHE A 47 -17.29 1.41 -3.38
N THR A 48 -18.49 1.97 -3.20
CA THR A 48 -19.17 2.01 -1.91
C THR A 48 -20.59 1.53 -2.09
N TYR A 49 -21.07 0.68 -1.20
CA TYR A 49 -22.44 0.14 -1.22
C TYR A 49 -23.02 0.12 0.19
N ALA A 50 -24.14 0.82 0.37
CA ALA A 50 -24.99 0.70 1.56
C ALA A 50 -25.90 -0.52 1.38
N ILE A 51 -25.62 -1.60 2.12
CA ILE A 51 -26.42 -2.83 2.09
C ILE A 51 -27.81 -2.56 2.73
N ASN A 52 -27.78 -1.83 3.84
CA ASN A 52 -28.96 -1.29 4.53
C ASN A 52 -28.55 -0.05 5.34
N ASP A 53 -29.42 0.47 6.18
CA ASP A 53 -29.19 1.68 6.98
C ASP A 53 -28.06 1.50 8.03
N GLU A 54 -27.72 0.26 8.38
CA GLU A 54 -26.74 -0.05 9.42
C GLU A 54 -25.43 -0.60 8.83
N LEU A 55 -25.46 -1.18 7.64
CA LEU A 55 -24.33 -1.94 7.10
C LEU A 55 -23.92 -1.40 5.73
N SER A 56 -22.64 -1.04 5.60
CA SER A 56 -22.05 -0.62 4.34
C SER A 56 -20.71 -1.31 4.07
N VAL A 57 -20.39 -1.40 2.80
CA VAL A 57 -19.13 -1.95 2.29
C VAL A 57 -18.48 -0.88 1.42
N ASP A 58 -17.18 -0.69 1.59
CA ASP A 58 -16.34 0.08 0.71
C ASP A 58 -15.18 -0.76 0.19
N PHE A 59 -14.86 -0.57 -1.07
CA PHE A 59 -13.74 -1.19 -1.74
C PHE A 59 -12.97 -0.13 -2.51
N ALA A 60 -11.65 -0.12 -2.36
CA ALA A 60 -10.75 0.66 -3.18
C ALA A 60 -9.58 -0.22 -3.60
N GLY A 61 -9.19 -0.15 -4.86
CA GLY A 61 -8.09 -0.98 -5.33
C GLY A 61 -7.50 -0.49 -6.63
N SER A 62 -6.26 -0.88 -6.87
CA SER A 62 -5.54 -0.66 -8.12
C SER A 62 -4.83 -1.92 -8.57
N SER A 63 -4.75 -2.06 -9.89
CA SER A 63 -3.91 -3.05 -10.55
C SER A 63 -3.24 -2.38 -11.73
N MET A 64 -1.91 -2.47 -11.79
CA MET A 64 -1.11 -1.80 -12.82
C MET A 64 0.07 -2.64 -13.24
N THR A 65 0.56 -2.39 -14.45
CA THR A 65 1.90 -2.77 -14.92
C THR A 65 2.76 -1.52 -14.97
N ALA A 66 4.00 -1.62 -14.53
CA ALA A 66 4.96 -0.52 -14.59
C ALA A 66 6.32 -1.09 -15.00
N GLU A 67 6.75 -0.82 -16.22
CA GLU A 67 7.89 -1.46 -16.86
C GLU A 67 8.80 -0.44 -17.54
N THR A 68 10.05 -0.81 -17.79
CA THR A 68 10.91 -0.01 -18.65
C THR A 68 10.56 -0.29 -20.12
N SER A 69 10.51 0.76 -20.95
CA SER A 69 10.25 0.62 -22.40
C SER A 69 11.53 0.44 -23.22
N ILE A 70 12.71 0.60 -22.60
CA ILE A 70 14.01 0.46 -23.26
C ILE A 70 15.02 -0.22 -22.35
N ASP A 71 16.06 -0.79 -22.97
CA ASP A 71 17.20 -1.32 -22.23
C ASP A 71 17.96 -0.20 -21.50
N ILE A 72 18.23 -0.38 -20.21
CA ILE A 72 19.02 0.54 -19.38
C ILE A 72 20.28 -0.21 -18.92
N THR A 73 21.25 -0.31 -19.81
CA THR A 73 22.48 -1.09 -19.61
C THR A 73 23.22 -0.75 -18.31
N SER A 74 23.21 0.55 -17.91
CA SER A 74 23.87 1.01 -16.67
C SER A 74 23.25 0.43 -15.40
N LEU A 75 22.03 -0.06 -15.46
CA LEU A 75 21.30 -0.70 -14.35
C LEU A 75 21.10 -2.22 -14.55
N GLY A 76 21.54 -2.75 -15.69
CA GLY A 76 21.28 -4.13 -16.06
C GLY A 76 19.81 -4.43 -16.35
N ALA A 77 19.04 -3.40 -16.71
CA ALA A 77 17.62 -3.52 -17.02
C ALA A 77 17.40 -3.70 -18.51
N SER A 78 16.45 -4.55 -18.87
CA SER A 78 15.97 -4.79 -20.23
C SER A 78 14.59 -4.20 -20.42
N ALA A 79 14.23 -3.86 -21.65
CA ALA A 79 12.87 -3.44 -21.98
C ALA A 79 11.85 -4.51 -21.51
N GLY A 80 10.80 -4.10 -20.83
CA GLY A 80 9.82 -4.98 -20.21
C GLY A 80 10.13 -5.38 -18.77
N ASP A 81 11.28 -4.99 -18.22
CA ASP A 81 11.55 -5.24 -16.80
C ASP A 81 10.69 -4.32 -15.92
N ARG A 82 10.11 -4.91 -14.89
CA ARG A 82 9.29 -4.20 -13.90
C ARG A 82 10.08 -3.10 -13.20
N LEU A 83 9.45 -1.95 -13.01
CA LEU A 83 10.09 -0.84 -12.28
C LEU A 83 10.29 -1.21 -10.81
N PRO A 84 11.48 -0.97 -10.25
CA PRO A 84 11.74 -1.22 -8.85
C PRO A 84 10.80 -0.45 -7.91
N ASN A 85 10.47 -1.07 -6.78
CA ASN A 85 9.60 -0.52 -5.73
C ASN A 85 8.17 -0.21 -6.20
N THR A 86 7.70 -0.87 -7.24
CA THR A 86 6.31 -0.80 -7.67
C THR A 86 5.54 -2.00 -7.15
N VAL A 87 4.35 -1.74 -6.62
CA VAL A 87 3.36 -2.75 -6.23
C VAL A 87 2.31 -2.79 -7.33
N GLU A 88 2.21 -3.92 -8.04
CA GLU A 88 1.30 -4.04 -9.19
C GLU A 88 -0.16 -4.22 -8.80
N SER A 89 -0.44 -4.68 -7.58
CA SER A 89 -1.80 -4.87 -7.10
C SER A 89 -1.91 -4.51 -5.63
N GLN A 90 -2.83 -3.63 -5.30
CA GLN A 90 -3.17 -3.31 -3.92
C GLN A 90 -4.67 -3.02 -3.80
N TRP A 91 -5.28 -3.42 -2.68
CA TRP A 91 -6.68 -3.12 -2.45
C TRP A 91 -7.03 -3.08 -0.96
N ASN A 92 -8.08 -2.35 -0.66
CA ASN A 92 -8.72 -2.29 0.64
C ASN A 92 -10.19 -2.71 0.49
N LEU A 93 -10.68 -3.51 1.42
CA LEU A 93 -12.08 -3.82 1.60
C LEU A 93 -12.48 -3.44 3.02
N GLY A 94 -13.39 -2.48 3.16
CA GLY A 94 -13.93 -2.01 4.42
C GLY A 94 -15.36 -2.52 4.62
N LEU A 95 -15.68 -2.96 5.82
CA LEU A 95 -17.02 -3.27 6.27
C LEU A 95 -17.33 -2.38 7.48
N VAL A 96 -18.38 -1.56 7.37
CA VAL A 96 -18.83 -0.66 8.42
C VAL A 96 -20.21 -1.10 8.91
N TYR A 97 -20.33 -1.25 10.22
CA TYR A 97 -21.59 -1.57 10.87
C TYR A 97 -21.91 -0.51 11.92
N ASP A 98 -22.94 0.29 11.65
CA ASP A 98 -23.50 1.26 12.57
C ASP A 98 -24.49 0.58 13.49
N THR A 99 -24.40 0.83 14.79
CA THR A 99 -25.19 0.15 15.82
C THR A 99 -25.37 1.04 17.06
N THR A 100 -25.99 0.48 18.07
CA THR A 100 -26.15 1.11 19.38
C THR A 100 -25.67 0.17 20.47
N ILE A 101 -24.68 0.59 21.26
CA ILE A 101 -24.13 -0.16 22.39
C ILE A 101 -24.53 0.55 23.69
N PHE A 102 -25.31 -0.10 24.57
CA PHE A 102 -25.81 0.48 25.81
C PHE A 102 -26.53 1.85 25.63
N SER A 103 -27.28 2.00 24.54
CA SER A 103 -27.97 3.24 24.13
C SER A 103 -27.05 4.35 23.58
N TYR A 104 -25.79 4.09 23.38
CA TYR A 104 -24.85 5.02 22.74
C TYR A 104 -24.70 4.70 21.25
N PRO A 105 -24.86 5.69 20.36
CA PRO A 105 -24.53 5.51 18.96
C PRO A 105 -23.09 4.99 18.81
N SER A 106 -22.91 3.99 18.00
CA SER A 106 -21.64 3.26 17.89
C SER A 106 -21.44 2.76 16.48
N TYR A 107 -20.19 2.58 16.08
CA TYR A 107 -19.85 1.89 14.85
C TYR A 107 -18.74 0.87 15.06
N ALA A 108 -18.76 -0.19 14.28
CA ALA A 108 -17.65 -1.13 14.15
C ALA A 108 -17.18 -1.13 12.69
N ARG A 109 -15.87 -1.09 12.46
CA ARG A 109 -15.26 -1.16 11.13
C ARG A 109 -14.19 -2.23 11.10
N LEU A 110 -14.24 -3.09 10.08
CA LEU A 110 -13.22 -4.07 9.74
C LEU A 110 -12.64 -3.70 8.37
N ASP A 111 -11.32 -3.55 8.30
CA ASP A 111 -10.60 -3.30 7.06
C ASP A 111 -9.68 -4.46 6.74
N VAL A 112 -9.76 -4.94 5.51
CA VAL A 112 -8.83 -5.92 4.92
C VAL A 112 -8.00 -5.17 3.90
N ASN A 113 -6.68 -5.11 4.12
CA ASN A 113 -5.76 -4.42 3.23
C ASN A 113 -4.80 -5.44 2.63
N TYR A 114 -4.77 -5.55 1.33
CA TYR A 114 -3.83 -6.37 0.58
C TYR A 114 -2.80 -5.50 -0.12
N TYR A 115 -1.55 -5.92 -0.05
CA TYR A 115 -0.43 -5.33 -0.75
C TYR A 115 0.29 -6.44 -1.52
N GLY A 116 0.42 -6.28 -2.83
CA GLY A 116 1.18 -7.18 -3.68
C GLY A 116 2.68 -7.11 -3.40
N ASP A 117 3.41 -8.04 -3.96
CA ASP A 117 4.86 -8.08 -3.90
C ASP A 117 5.52 -6.91 -4.63
N SER A 118 6.76 -6.64 -4.27
CA SER A 118 7.61 -5.68 -4.98
C SER A 118 9.07 -6.10 -4.95
N PHE A 119 9.84 -5.61 -5.92
CA PHE A 119 11.29 -5.79 -5.97
C PHE A 119 11.98 -4.43 -5.89
N ASN A 120 13.16 -4.36 -5.32
CA ASN A 120 13.92 -3.11 -5.29
C ASN A 120 14.98 -3.00 -6.39
N THR A 121 15.07 -3.97 -7.27
CA THR A 121 16.00 -4.02 -8.42
C THR A 121 15.27 -4.49 -9.67
N PHE A 122 15.70 -4.06 -10.84
CA PHE A 122 15.17 -4.52 -12.13
C PHE A 122 15.35 -6.03 -12.37
N ALA A 123 16.38 -6.63 -11.80
CA ALA A 123 16.65 -8.06 -11.97
C ALA A 123 15.69 -8.98 -11.18
N GLU A 124 14.69 -8.43 -10.50
CA GLU A 124 13.71 -9.17 -9.66
C GLU A 124 14.39 -10.20 -8.75
N ASN A 125 15.52 -9.81 -8.16
CA ASN A 125 16.28 -10.70 -7.32
C ASN A 125 15.47 -11.09 -6.08
N PRO A 126 15.27 -12.38 -5.80
CA PRO A 126 14.54 -12.83 -4.61
C PRO A 126 15.09 -12.29 -3.29
N ALA A 127 16.38 -11.95 -3.23
CA ALA A 127 17.00 -11.33 -2.05
C ALA A 127 16.57 -9.87 -1.84
N SER A 128 15.94 -9.25 -2.84
CA SER A 128 15.41 -7.89 -2.83
C SER A 128 13.89 -7.84 -3.00
N SER A 129 13.23 -8.99 -2.88
CA SER A 129 11.78 -9.11 -2.97
C SER A 129 11.14 -8.85 -1.62
N SER A 130 10.16 -7.96 -1.60
CA SER A 130 9.21 -7.81 -0.50
C SER A 130 7.97 -8.64 -0.86
N PRO A 131 7.63 -9.67 -0.07
CA PRO A 131 6.48 -10.52 -0.38
C PRO A 131 5.16 -9.77 -0.26
N ASP A 132 4.13 -10.29 -0.89
CA ASP A 132 2.77 -9.84 -0.68
C ASP A 132 2.30 -10.13 0.75
N TYR A 133 1.37 -9.30 1.25
CA TYR A 133 0.78 -9.51 2.57
C TYR A 133 -0.63 -8.94 2.67
N THR A 134 -1.37 -9.46 3.65
CA THR A 134 -2.70 -8.98 4.00
C THR A 134 -2.74 -8.53 5.45
N LYS A 135 -3.25 -7.33 5.69
CA LYS A 135 -3.39 -6.75 7.02
C LYS A 135 -4.86 -6.53 7.36
N LEU A 136 -5.30 -7.05 8.51
CA LEU A 136 -6.62 -6.77 9.07
C LEU A 136 -6.51 -5.68 10.13
N ASN A 137 -7.42 -4.70 10.06
CA ASN A 137 -7.56 -3.67 11.08
C ASN A 137 -9.01 -3.65 11.58
N PHE A 138 -9.18 -3.39 12.86
CA PHE A 138 -10.50 -3.28 13.47
C PHE A 138 -10.62 -1.97 14.26
N ASN A 139 -11.74 -1.28 14.10
CA ASN A 139 -12.06 -0.07 14.83
C ASN A 139 -13.46 -0.18 15.43
N LEU A 140 -13.60 0.23 16.68
CA LEU A 140 -14.88 0.39 17.38
C LEU A 140 -14.95 1.80 17.94
N GLY A 141 -15.95 2.55 17.55
CA GLY A 141 -16.22 3.89 18.08
C GLY A 141 -17.56 3.94 18.82
N VAL A 142 -17.60 4.67 19.91
CA VAL A 142 -18.80 4.89 20.74
C VAL A 142 -18.92 6.38 21.03
N ASP A 143 -20.04 6.98 20.65
CA ASP A 143 -20.38 8.37 20.96
C ASP A 143 -21.07 8.41 22.33
N LEU A 144 -20.32 8.78 23.39
CA LEU A 144 -20.82 8.79 24.77
C LEU A 144 -21.81 9.93 25.00
N ASN A 145 -21.62 11.04 24.32
CA ASN A 145 -22.51 12.20 24.25
C ASN A 145 -22.04 13.11 23.10
N ASP A 146 -22.71 14.26 22.90
CA ASP A 146 -22.43 15.20 21.80
C ASP A 146 -20.96 15.71 21.79
N ASN A 147 -20.29 15.68 22.93
CA ASN A 147 -18.94 16.20 23.09
C ASN A 147 -17.89 15.13 23.39
N SER A 148 -18.26 13.87 23.54
CA SER A 148 -17.34 12.84 23.99
C SER A 148 -17.43 11.56 23.17
N LYS A 149 -16.26 11.09 22.71
CA LYS A 149 -16.12 9.85 21.92
C LYS A 149 -15.05 8.95 22.52
N LEU A 150 -15.33 7.66 22.52
CA LEU A 150 -14.37 6.61 22.84
C LEU A 150 -14.12 5.76 21.61
N GLN A 151 -12.85 5.51 21.27
CA GLN A 151 -12.48 4.68 20.15
C GLN A 151 -11.44 3.65 20.57
N ILE A 152 -11.65 2.40 20.20
CA ILE A 152 -10.69 1.30 20.28
C ILE A 152 -10.27 0.97 18.86
N SER A 153 -8.96 0.91 18.62
CA SER A 153 -8.40 0.51 17.34
C SER A 153 -7.43 -0.65 17.55
N ILE A 154 -7.53 -1.65 16.69
CA ILE A 154 -6.59 -2.78 16.64
C ILE A 154 -6.02 -2.81 15.23
N ASP A 155 -4.79 -2.34 15.10
CA ASP A 155 -4.03 -2.43 13.86
C ASP A 155 -3.35 -3.79 13.77
N ASN A 156 -3.33 -4.37 12.56
CA ASN A 156 -2.76 -5.68 12.31
C ASN A 156 -3.33 -6.77 13.25
N LEU A 157 -4.63 -6.96 13.20
CA LEU A 157 -5.40 -7.86 14.09
C LEU A 157 -4.85 -9.30 14.09
N THR A 158 -4.34 -9.77 12.94
CA THR A 158 -3.77 -11.12 12.78
C THR A 158 -2.32 -11.22 13.26
N ASP A 159 -1.67 -10.11 13.63
CA ASP A 159 -0.25 -10.01 13.95
C ASP A 159 0.64 -10.54 12.80
N GLU A 160 0.27 -10.20 11.56
CA GLU A 160 1.05 -10.56 10.37
C GLU A 160 2.49 -10.05 10.52
N ARG A 161 3.46 -10.87 10.15
CA ARG A 161 4.90 -10.62 10.31
C ARG A 161 5.60 -10.78 8.96
N THR A 162 5.75 -9.68 8.24
CA THR A 162 6.41 -9.69 6.94
C THR A 162 7.28 -8.45 6.74
N GLU A 163 8.21 -8.56 5.81
CA GLU A 163 9.05 -7.45 5.36
C GLU A 163 8.28 -6.61 4.34
N ALA A 164 7.84 -5.41 4.74
CA ALA A 164 7.16 -4.47 3.85
C ALA A 164 8.11 -3.84 2.81
N TYR A 165 9.41 -3.86 3.09
CA TYR A 165 10.41 -3.30 2.21
C TYR A 165 11.77 -3.92 2.51
N ILE A 166 12.44 -4.41 1.46
CA ILE A 166 13.81 -4.92 1.53
C ILE A 166 14.68 -4.08 0.60
N TYR A 167 15.69 -3.45 1.14
CA TYR A 167 16.72 -2.79 0.37
C TYR A 167 17.99 -3.61 0.40
N ALA A 168 18.24 -4.35 -0.67
CA ALA A 168 19.51 -5.06 -0.86
C ALA A 168 20.56 -4.04 -1.28
N VAL A 169 21.51 -3.77 -0.42
CA VAL A 169 22.71 -3.03 -0.79
C VAL A 169 23.67 -4.04 -1.38
N ASP A 170 23.89 -3.99 -2.69
CA ASP A 170 25.00 -4.67 -3.35
C ASP A 170 26.29 -3.92 -2.96
N ASP A 171 26.72 -4.17 -1.73
CA ASP A 171 28.01 -3.71 -1.26
C ASP A 171 29.04 -4.80 -1.61
N THR A 172 29.74 -4.62 -2.73
CA THR A 172 30.88 -5.44 -3.12
C THR A 172 32.01 -5.39 -2.07
N SER A 173 31.89 -4.58 -1.02
CA SER A 173 32.78 -4.46 0.11
C SER A 173 32.30 -5.32 1.30
N TRP A 174 32.87 -6.51 1.46
CA TRP A 174 33.06 -7.30 2.70
C TRP A 174 31.85 -7.73 3.54
N ARG A 175 30.65 -7.09 3.44
CA ARG A 175 29.43 -7.45 4.19
C ARG A 175 28.19 -7.06 3.40
N PRO A 176 27.51 -7.99 2.73
CA PRO A 176 26.20 -7.70 2.19
C PRO A 176 25.28 -7.29 3.36
N ARG A 177 24.66 -6.12 3.25
CA ARG A 177 23.72 -5.60 4.25
C ARG A 177 22.39 -5.42 3.57
N ASN A 178 21.41 -6.21 3.99
CA ASN A 178 20.04 -5.95 3.66
C ASN A 178 19.43 -5.06 4.74
N TRP A 179 18.82 -3.97 4.34
CA TRP A 179 17.97 -3.17 5.21
C TRP A 179 16.54 -3.67 5.01
N MET A 180 15.89 -4.01 6.11
CA MET A 180 14.52 -4.51 6.09
C MET A 180 13.65 -3.60 6.93
N GLN A 181 12.47 -3.28 6.41
CA GLN A 181 11.42 -2.62 7.15
C GLN A 181 10.29 -3.61 7.36
N TRP A 182 10.03 -3.97 8.59
CA TRP A 182 8.92 -4.82 8.96
C TRP A 182 7.63 -4.03 9.07
N ILE A 183 6.50 -4.67 8.76
CA ILE A 183 5.20 -4.08 9.10
C ILE A 183 5.09 -3.98 10.62
N PRO A 184 4.41 -2.93 11.14
CA PRO A 184 4.18 -2.81 12.58
C PRO A 184 3.45 -4.03 13.13
N PRO A 185 3.83 -4.53 14.31
CA PRO A 185 3.12 -5.63 14.96
C PRO A 185 1.70 -5.21 15.33
N ARG A 186 0.88 -6.18 15.74
CA ARG A 186 -0.44 -5.87 16.26
C ARG A 186 -0.35 -4.82 17.39
N THR A 187 -1.07 -3.74 17.18
CA THR A 187 -1.10 -2.59 18.09
C THR A 187 -2.54 -2.33 18.51
N VAL A 188 -2.78 -2.22 19.80
CA VAL A 188 -4.08 -1.85 20.36
C VAL A 188 -4.00 -0.43 20.89
N SER A 189 -4.91 0.42 20.44
CA SER A 189 -4.99 1.81 20.83
C SER A 189 -6.35 2.13 21.44
N LEU A 190 -6.36 2.96 22.49
CA LEU A 190 -7.56 3.53 23.08
C LEU A 190 -7.47 5.04 22.97
N LYS A 191 -8.45 5.66 22.33
CA LYS A 191 -8.54 7.11 22.19
C LYS A 191 -9.84 7.62 22.83
N TYR A 192 -9.72 8.62 23.69
CA TYR A 192 -10.85 9.40 24.18
C TYR A 192 -10.72 10.82 23.63
N THR A 193 -11.80 11.31 23.01
CA THR A 193 -11.89 12.65 22.49
C THR A 193 -12.95 13.41 23.27
N PHE A 194 -12.65 14.63 23.66
CA PHE A 194 -13.57 15.54 24.32
C PHE A 194 -13.46 16.93 23.68
N ASP A 195 -14.59 17.45 23.20
CA ASP A 195 -14.72 18.78 22.60
C ASP A 195 -15.32 19.76 23.64
N PHE A 196 -14.68 20.92 23.77
CA PHE A 196 -15.05 21.96 24.78
C PHE A 196 -16.09 22.92 24.25
#